data_29c5a9c112d9dc86934e28f03fcb328b
#
_entry.id   29c5a9c112d9dc86934e28f03fcb328b
#
_cell.length_a   1.000
_cell.length_b   1.000
_cell.length_c   1.000
_cell.angle_alpha   90.00
_cell.angle_beta   90.00
_cell.angle_gamma   90.00
#
_symmetry.space_group_name_H-M   'P 1'
#
loop_
_entity.id
_entity.type
_entity.pdbx_description
1 polymer ?
#
loop_
_entity_poly.entity_id
_entity_poly.type
_entity_poly.pdbx_seq_one_letter_code
_entity_poly.pdbx_strand_id
1 'polypeptide(L)'
;MIRESQGFQPFTDEPIRLIGDGGEWLGPFELDLEPEKLKGFYLDMLAGRLIDDRLGRLQRQGKTSFVAPSAGHEAAQVGLAHAIRKGHDWVFPYYRDVSLLLALGMPVVEFAGQSLGTMADTARGRQMPYHPGSAGLNVFTVASPIASHVPPAVGTALAMKLAGRSQVTVCSFGDGATSEGDWHAGVNLAGAQGAPIVFACQNNGYAISVDLKKQTGSDTIAV
;
A
#
# COMPACT_ATOMS: atom_id res chain seq x y z
N MET A 1 -17.63 3.89 10.88
CA MET A 1 -17.47 2.54 11.48
C MET A 1 -18.21 1.56 10.61
N ILE A 2 -17.58 0.47 10.20
CA ILE A 2 -18.27 -0.63 9.51
C ILE A 2 -18.97 -1.42 10.62
N ARG A 3 -20.30 -1.51 10.58
CA ARG A 3 -21.04 -2.44 11.44
C ARG A 3 -21.03 -3.79 10.76
N GLU A 4 -20.43 -4.79 11.40
CA GLU A 4 -20.49 -6.17 10.92
C GLU A 4 -21.95 -6.60 10.84
N SER A 5 -22.40 -7.00 9.65
CA SER A 5 -23.64 -7.72 9.51
C SER A 5 -23.43 -9.14 10.07
N GLN A 6 -24.40 -9.66 10.80
CA GLN A 6 -24.36 -11.06 11.23
C GLN A 6 -24.23 -11.96 9.99
N GLY A 7 -23.10 -12.71 9.90
CA GLY A 7 -22.86 -13.65 8.81
C GLY A 7 -21.83 -13.22 7.76
N PHE A 8 -21.22 -12.03 7.87
CA PHE A 8 -20.11 -11.66 6.99
C PHE A 8 -18.90 -12.57 7.26
N GLN A 9 -18.47 -13.28 6.22
CA GLN A 9 -17.27 -14.11 6.24
C GLN A 9 -16.18 -13.42 5.44
N PRO A 10 -15.21 -12.74 6.07
CA PRO A 10 -14.14 -12.05 5.36
C PRO A 10 -13.14 -13.01 4.71
N PHE A 11 -13.15 -14.28 5.11
CA PHE A 11 -12.29 -15.33 4.56
C PHE A 11 -13.10 -16.17 3.58
N THR A 12 -12.96 -15.87 2.29
CA THR A 12 -13.66 -16.56 1.19
C THR A 12 -12.75 -16.65 -0.02
N ASP A 13 -12.87 -17.72 -0.79
CA ASP A 13 -12.19 -17.90 -2.08
C ASP A 13 -12.84 -17.04 -3.18
N GLU A 14 -14.04 -16.52 -2.92
CA GLU A 14 -14.75 -15.66 -3.86
C GLU A 14 -14.39 -14.18 -3.63
N PRO A 15 -14.10 -13.40 -4.69
CA PRO A 15 -13.85 -11.97 -4.58
C PRO A 15 -15.05 -11.23 -3.98
N ILE A 16 -14.80 -10.45 -2.94
CA ILE A 16 -15.83 -9.60 -2.33
C ILE A 16 -16.00 -8.36 -3.20
N ARG A 17 -17.15 -8.24 -3.85
CA ARG A 17 -17.58 -7.03 -4.57
C ARG A 17 -18.49 -6.20 -3.68
N LEU A 18 -18.16 -4.95 -3.49
CA LEU A 18 -18.97 -4.02 -2.69
C LEU A 18 -19.81 -3.09 -3.55
N ILE A 19 -19.42 -2.90 -4.81
CA ILE A 19 -20.13 -2.02 -5.76
C ILE A 19 -20.40 -2.82 -7.04
N GLY A 20 -21.62 -2.82 -7.50
CA GLY A 20 -22.05 -3.42 -8.76
C GLY A 20 -21.70 -2.56 -9.97
N ASP A 21 -21.94 -3.09 -11.17
CA ASP A 21 -21.60 -2.40 -12.41
C ASP A 21 -22.45 -1.14 -12.66
N GLY A 22 -23.64 -1.07 -12.07
CA GLY A 22 -24.51 0.12 -12.08
C GLY A 22 -24.25 1.10 -10.93
N GLY A 23 -23.25 0.83 -10.08
CA GLY A 23 -22.93 1.66 -8.91
C GLY A 23 -23.76 1.33 -7.67
N GLU A 24 -24.60 0.28 -7.71
CA GLU A 24 -25.36 -0.20 -6.57
C GLU A 24 -24.46 -0.83 -5.50
N TRP A 25 -24.85 -0.66 -4.24
CA TRP A 25 -24.14 -1.26 -3.12
C TRP A 25 -24.47 -2.75 -2.98
N LEU A 26 -23.47 -3.62 -3.07
CA LEU A 26 -23.58 -5.07 -2.95
C LEU A 26 -23.02 -5.61 -1.63
N GLY A 27 -22.42 -4.75 -0.84
CA GLY A 27 -21.72 -5.17 0.39
C GLY A 27 -22.66 -5.79 1.42
N PRO A 28 -22.19 -6.78 2.19
CA PRO A 28 -22.96 -7.44 3.24
C PRO A 28 -23.07 -6.62 4.53
N PHE A 29 -22.64 -5.36 4.50
CA PHE A 29 -22.65 -4.44 5.63
C PHE A 29 -23.08 -3.04 5.19
N GLU A 30 -23.59 -2.24 6.11
CA GLU A 30 -23.90 -0.85 5.84
C GLU A 30 -22.62 0.01 5.93
N LEU A 31 -22.45 0.86 4.93
CA LEU A 31 -21.36 1.84 4.89
C LEU A 31 -21.83 3.16 5.47
N ASP A 32 -21.56 3.38 6.74
CA ASP A 32 -21.85 4.63 7.44
C ASP A 32 -20.64 5.59 7.31
N LEU A 33 -20.58 6.28 6.19
CA LEU A 33 -19.55 7.28 5.91
C LEU A 33 -20.19 8.64 5.64
N GLU A 34 -19.81 9.62 6.43
CA GLU A 34 -20.22 11.01 6.24
C GLU A 34 -19.76 11.52 4.85
N PRO A 35 -20.59 12.32 4.15
CA PRO A 35 -20.27 12.85 2.82
C PRO A 35 -18.93 13.61 2.75
N GLU A 36 -18.58 14.33 3.79
CA GLU A 36 -17.30 15.05 3.85
C GLU A 36 -16.09 14.09 3.90
N LYS A 37 -16.24 12.92 4.53
CA LYS A 37 -15.21 11.89 4.53
C LYS A 37 -15.05 11.27 3.15
N LEU A 38 -16.15 11.04 2.42
CA LEU A 38 -16.11 10.56 1.03
C LEU A 38 -15.43 11.58 0.09
N LYS A 39 -15.71 12.88 0.28
CA LYS A 39 -14.98 13.94 -0.43
C LYS A 39 -13.49 13.90 -0.13
N GLY A 40 -13.11 13.70 1.13
CA GLY A 40 -11.71 13.54 1.53
C GLY A 40 -11.05 12.39 0.78
N PHE A 41 -11.68 11.23 0.72
CA PHE A 41 -11.17 10.08 -0.04
C PHE A 41 -10.98 10.40 -1.53
N TYR A 42 -11.96 11.07 -2.11
CA TYR A 42 -11.87 11.49 -3.51
C TYR A 42 -10.71 12.47 -3.76
N LEU A 43 -10.52 13.45 -2.86
CA LEU A 43 -9.41 14.41 -2.96
C LEU A 43 -8.04 13.73 -2.81
N ASP A 44 -7.91 12.75 -1.91
CA ASP A 44 -6.69 11.97 -1.76
C ASP A 44 -6.38 11.15 -3.03
N MET A 45 -7.40 10.51 -3.63
CA MET A 45 -7.26 9.80 -4.91
C MET A 45 -6.85 10.75 -6.04
N LEU A 46 -7.49 11.92 -6.10
CA LEU A 46 -7.19 12.94 -7.11
C LEU A 46 -5.76 13.48 -6.96
N ALA A 47 -5.32 13.73 -5.72
CA ALA A 47 -3.95 14.17 -5.45
C ALA A 47 -2.93 13.13 -5.93
N GLY A 48 -3.14 11.85 -5.65
CA GLY A 48 -2.30 10.76 -6.15
C GLY A 48 -2.22 10.74 -7.67
N ARG A 49 -3.35 10.84 -8.37
CA ARG A 49 -3.42 10.87 -9.83
C ARG A 49 -2.67 12.08 -10.40
N LEU A 50 -2.89 13.27 -9.84
CA LEU A 50 -2.27 14.51 -10.33
C LEU A 50 -0.76 14.54 -10.14
N ILE A 51 -0.25 14.02 -9.02
CA ILE A 51 1.20 13.95 -8.80
C ILE A 51 1.86 12.95 -9.74
N ASP A 52 1.26 11.77 -9.94
CA ASP A 52 1.74 10.77 -10.92
C ASP A 52 1.82 11.35 -12.33
N ASP A 53 0.76 12.00 -12.78
CA ASP A 53 0.72 12.65 -14.09
C ASP A 53 1.80 13.73 -14.22
N ARG A 54 2.00 14.52 -13.16
CA ARG A 54 3.01 15.58 -13.16
C ARG A 54 4.42 15.00 -13.20
N LEU A 55 4.72 14.03 -12.37
CA LEU A 55 6.04 13.37 -12.33
C LEU A 55 6.31 12.61 -13.62
N GLY A 56 5.33 11.96 -14.22
CA GLY A 56 5.47 11.34 -15.54
C GLY A 56 5.82 12.33 -16.65
N ARG A 57 5.25 13.53 -16.61
CA ARG A 57 5.66 14.61 -17.56
C ARG A 57 7.09 15.07 -17.31
N LEU A 58 7.50 15.19 -16.04
CA LEU A 58 8.87 15.58 -15.66
C LEU A 58 9.88 14.50 -16.03
N GLN A 59 9.53 13.22 -15.93
CA GLN A 59 10.37 12.12 -16.37
C GLN A 59 10.64 12.20 -17.88
N ARG A 60 9.59 12.43 -18.69
CA ARG A 60 9.76 12.62 -20.15
C ARG A 60 10.62 13.82 -20.52
N GLN A 61 10.78 14.79 -19.61
CA GLN A 61 11.69 15.92 -19.75
C GLN A 61 13.10 15.64 -19.18
N GLY A 62 13.38 14.43 -18.72
CA GLY A 62 14.66 14.06 -18.12
C GLY A 62 14.92 14.62 -16.73
N LYS A 63 13.90 15.15 -16.03
CA LYS A 63 14.04 15.76 -14.71
C LYS A 63 13.98 14.78 -13.53
N THR A 64 13.57 13.56 -13.79
CA THR A 64 13.66 12.42 -12.86
C THR A 64 13.91 11.16 -13.66
N SER A 65 14.56 10.17 -13.05
CA SER A 65 14.98 8.95 -13.74
C SER A 65 13.93 7.85 -13.72
N PHE A 66 13.06 7.83 -12.69
CA PHE A 66 12.10 6.76 -12.49
C PHE A 66 10.74 7.31 -12.05
N VAL A 67 9.68 6.74 -12.60
CA VAL A 67 8.28 6.99 -12.22
C VAL A 67 7.52 5.68 -12.28
N ALA A 68 6.79 5.37 -11.22
CA ALA A 68 5.95 4.19 -11.10
C ALA A 68 4.52 4.60 -10.72
N PRO A 69 3.67 4.97 -11.69
CA PRO A 69 2.35 5.52 -11.39
C PRO A 69 1.47 4.53 -10.63
N SER A 70 0.64 5.06 -9.74
CA SER A 70 -0.38 4.33 -8.99
C SER A 70 -1.73 4.28 -9.72
N ALA A 71 -1.78 4.75 -10.96
CA ALA A 71 -3.01 4.86 -11.73
C ALA A 71 -3.81 3.55 -11.77
N GLY A 72 -5.06 3.61 -11.28
CA GLY A 72 -5.95 2.47 -11.10
C GLY A 72 -5.92 1.85 -9.68
N HIS A 73 -4.94 2.18 -8.85
CA HIS A 73 -4.81 1.68 -7.47
C HIS A 73 -5.26 2.69 -6.41
N GLU A 74 -5.60 3.92 -6.80
CA GLU A 74 -5.84 5.01 -5.87
C GLU A 74 -6.90 4.69 -4.82
N ALA A 75 -8.02 4.09 -5.23
CA ALA A 75 -9.11 3.77 -4.30
C ALA A 75 -8.69 2.73 -3.26
N ALA A 76 -7.97 1.68 -3.66
CA ALA A 76 -7.46 0.66 -2.75
C ALA A 76 -6.45 1.26 -1.77
N GLN A 77 -5.54 2.10 -2.25
CA GLN A 77 -4.50 2.76 -1.46
C GLN A 77 -5.08 3.75 -0.45
N VAL A 78 -6.03 4.59 -0.89
CA VAL A 78 -6.69 5.56 -0.02
C VAL A 78 -7.56 4.85 1.01
N GLY A 79 -8.30 3.81 0.61
CA GLY A 79 -9.08 2.99 1.54
C GLY A 79 -8.19 2.36 2.62
N LEU A 80 -7.05 1.80 2.25
CA LEU A 80 -6.06 1.26 3.17
C LEU A 80 -5.52 2.34 4.13
N ALA A 81 -5.15 3.52 3.61
CA ALA A 81 -4.66 4.63 4.44
C ALA A 81 -5.66 5.07 5.51
N HIS A 82 -6.95 5.06 5.18
CA HIS A 82 -8.00 5.46 6.12
C HIS A 82 -8.41 4.36 7.11
N ALA A 83 -7.97 3.12 6.89
CA ALA A 83 -8.09 2.02 7.85
C ALA A 83 -6.92 1.99 8.86
N ILE A 84 -5.81 2.68 8.58
CA ILE A 84 -4.60 2.72 9.41
C ILE A 84 -4.69 3.86 10.43
N ARG A 85 -4.21 3.65 11.63
CA ARG A 85 -4.02 4.71 12.64
C ARG A 85 -2.75 5.48 12.31
N LYS A 86 -2.91 6.58 11.59
CA LYS A 86 -1.81 7.41 11.07
C LYS A 86 -0.83 7.84 12.18
N GLY A 87 0.46 7.65 11.96
CA GLY A 87 1.52 7.96 12.92
C GLY A 87 1.55 7.05 14.16
N HIS A 88 0.67 6.05 14.24
CA HIS A 88 0.65 5.05 15.30
C HIS A 88 1.05 3.67 14.77
N ASP A 89 0.33 3.15 13.78
CA ASP A 89 0.65 1.88 13.14
C ASP A 89 1.85 2.04 12.20
N TRP A 90 2.54 0.94 11.91
CA TRP A 90 3.68 0.95 11.01
C TRP A 90 3.25 0.59 9.60
N VAL A 91 3.82 1.29 8.60
CA VAL A 91 3.54 1.05 7.19
C VAL A 91 4.85 0.74 6.45
N PHE A 92 4.86 -0.38 5.76
CA PHE A 92 5.94 -0.83 4.88
C PHE A 92 5.42 -0.80 3.44
N PRO A 93 5.56 0.34 2.76
CA PRO A 93 5.05 0.54 1.42
C PRO A 93 6.00 -0.01 0.37
N TYR A 94 5.47 -0.16 -0.87
CA TYR A 94 6.30 -0.35 -2.04
C TYR A 94 6.23 0.88 -2.97
N TYR A 95 7.03 0.90 -4.02
CA TYR A 95 7.25 2.10 -4.85
C TYR A 95 5.99 2.65 -5.56
N ARG A 96 4.92 1.87 -5.69
CA ARG A 96 3.66 2.31 -6.33
C ARG A 96 2.65 2.93 -5.35
N ASP A 97 2.93 2.96 -4.07
CA ASP A 97 2.01 3.42 -3.00
C ASP A 97 1.89 4.95 -2.88
N VAL A 98 1.77 5.64 -4.00
CA VAL A 98 1.72 7.11 -4.03
C VAL A 98 0.52 7.63 -3.26
N SER A 99 -0.69 7.17 -3.62
CA SER A 99 -1.93 7.63 -2.98
C SER A 99 -2.02 7.18 -1.52
N LEU A 100 -1.47 6.00 -1.17
CA LEU A 100 -1.35 5.55 0.21
C LEU A 100 -0.54 6.56 1.04
N LEU A 101 0.65 6.91 0.56
CA LEU A 101 1.57 7.79 1.29
C LEU A 101 1.00 9.21 1.45
N LEU A 102 0.40 9.78 0.40
CA LEU A 102 -0.25 11.08 0.47
C LEU A 102 -1.44 11.08 1.42
N ALA A 103 -2.29 10.05 1.35
CA ALA A 103 -3.45 9.91 2.22
C ALA A 103 -3.06 9.65 3.69
N LEU A 104 -1.89 9.05 3.97
CA LEU A 104 -1.33 8.96 5.31
C LEU A 104 -0.87 10.30 5.87
N GLY A 105 -0.70 11.31 5.02
CA GLY A 105 -0.32 12.67 5.40
C GLY A 105 1.10 13.04 4.98
N MET A 106 1.77 12.28 4.11
CA MET A 106 3.04 12.71 3.52
C MET A 106 2.82 13.96 2.67
N PRO A 107 3.50 15.08 2.94
CA PRO A 107 3.37 16.28 2.13
C PRO A 107 3.75 16.02 0.67
N VAL A 108 2.94 16.55 -0.28
CA VAL A 108 3.24 16.45 -1.72
C VAL A 108 4.64 16.96 -2.05
N VAL A 109 5.09 18.02 -1.35
CA VAL A 109 6.42 18.60 -1.55
C VAL A 109 7.55 17.63 -1.14
N GLU A 110 7.35 16.81 -0.13
CA GLU A 110 8.33 15.79 0.29
C GLU A 110 8.38 14.63 -0.71
N PHE A 111 7.22 14.12 -1.12
CA PHE A 111 7.15 13.06 -2.13
C PHE A 111 7.75 13.50 -3.47
N ALA A 112 7.35 14.68 -3.97
CA ALA A 112 7.89 15.24 -5.20
C ALA A 112 9.38 15.59 -5.04
N GLY A 113 9.77 16.12 -3.89
CA GLY A 113 11.16 16.46 -3.57
C GLY A 113 12.06 15.23 -3.60
N GLN A 114 11.61 14.13 -3.03
CA GLN A 114 12.31 12.85 -3.09
C GLN A 114 12.43 12.33 -4.53
N SER A 115 11.34 12.40 -5.30
CA SER A 115 11.34 11.95 -6.70
C SER A 115 12.19 12.79 -7.63
N LEU A 116 12.47 14.05 -7.26
CA LEU A 116 13.27 15.00 -8.04
C LEU A 116 14.68 15.24 -7.44
N GLY A 117 15.02 14.64 -6.31
CA GLY A 117 16.30 14.79 -5.63
C GLY A 117 16.56 16.23 -5.15
N THR A 118 15.53 16.89 -4.61
CA THR A 118 15.64 18.28 -4.12
C THR A 118 15.95 18.34 -2.62
N MET A 119 16.12 19.55 -2.07
CA MET A 119 16.32 19.75 -0.63
C MET A 119 15.13 19.30 0.23
N ALA A 120 13.96 19.10 -0.34
CA ALA A 120 12.79 18.54 0.34
C ALA A 120 12.82 17.00 0.44
N ASP A 121 13.82 16.35 -0.16
CA ASP A 121 14.01 14.90 -0.06
C ASP A 121 14.47 14.50 1.34
N THR A 122 13.63 13.83 2.09
CA THR A 122 13.92 13.31 3.43
C THR A 122 15.03 12.24 3.41
N ALA A 123 15.20 11.52 2.29
CA ALA A 123 16.27 10.55 2.07
C ALA A 123 17.62 11.20 1.66
N ARG A 124 17.64 12.52 1.41
CA ARG A 124 18.85 13.31 1.05
C ARG A 124 19.60 12.73 -0.16
N GLY A 125 18.86 12.34 -1.19
CA GLY A 125 19.43 11.79 -2.43
C GLY A 125 19.98 10.36 -2.32
N ARG A 126 19.68 9.64 -1.23
CA ARG A 126 20.19 8.27 -1.01
C ARG A 126 19.31 7.18 -1.57
N GLN A 127 18.13 7.54 -2.05
CA GLN A 127 17.13 6.62 -2.59
C GLN A 127 16.80 6.95 -4.04
N MET A 128 16.33 5.94 -4.77
CA MET A 128 15.74 6.15 -6.10
C MET A 128 14.47 7.02 -5.99
N PRO A 129 14.06 7.70 -7.07
CA PRO A 129 12.75 8.34 -7.12
C PRO A 129 11.63 7.34 -6.76
N TYR A 130 10.54 7.84 -6.18
CA TYR A 130 9.43 7.00 -5.66
C TYR A 130 9.80 6.09 -4.47
N HIS A 131 10.89 6.38 -3.78
CA HIS A 131 11.33 5.61 -2.62
C HIS A 131 11.42 6.46 -1.34
N PRO A 132 10.34 7.18 -0.97
CA PRO A 132 10.33 7.97 0.25
C PRO A 132 10.18 7.10 1.50
N GLY A 133 10.43 7.71 2.64
CA GLY A 133 10.11 7.21 3.97
C GLY A 133 9.81 8.36 4.90
N SER A 134 9.11 8.12 6.01
CA SER A 134 8.79 9.15 7.00
C SER A 134 8.75 8.58 8.40
N ALA A 135 9.74 8.93 9.20
CA ALA A 135 9.78 8.51 10.60
C ALA A 135 8.61 9.09 11.41
N GLY A 136 8.19 10.32 11.10
CA GLY A 136 7.06 10.96 11.79
C GLY A 136 5.70 10.31 11.53
N LEU A 137 5.57 9.61 10.41
CA LEU A 137 4.37 8.87 10.03
C LEU A 137 4.47 7.36 10.28
N ASN A 138 5.58 6.87 10.85
CA ASN A 138 5.91 5.44 10.95
C ASN A 138 5.87 4.73 9.58
N VAL A 139 6.30 5.43 8.52
CA VAL A 139 6.42 4.89 7.17
C VAL A 139 7.87 4.48 6.95
N PHE A 140 8.08 3.18 6.76
CA PHE A 140 9.39 2.63 6.40
C PHE A 140 9.81 3.12 5.02
N THR A 141 11.10 3.35 4.82
CA THR A 141 11.61 3.75 3.50
C THR A 141 11.35 2.66 2.48
N VAL A 142 10.75 3.03 1.35
CA VAL A 142 10.52 2.08 0.25
C VAL A 142 11.82 1.39 -0.15
N ALA A 143 11.77 0.07 -0.27
CA ALA A 143 12.92 -0.74 -0.69
C ALA A 143 12.86 -1.04 -2.18
N SER A 144 13.98 -0.86 -2.89
CA SER A 144 14.07 -1.16 -4.33
C SER A 144 14.05 -2.67 -4.65
N PRO A 145 14.75 -3.55 -3.89
CA PRO A 145 14.62 -4.99 -4.10
C PRO A 145 13.21 -5.46 -3.76
N ILE A 146 12.57 -6.11 -4.72
CA ILE A 146 11.18 -6.57 -4.58
C ILE A 146 11.06 -7.54 -3.39
N ALA A 147 9.99 -7.41 -2.61
CA ALA A 147 9.68 -8.17 -1.39
C ALA A 147 10.68 -8.03 -0.23
N SER A 148 11.84 -7.41 -0.39
CA SER A 148 12.85 -7.31 0.68
C SER A 148 12.38 -6.54 1.92
N HIS A 149 11.30 -5.76 1.82
CA HIS A 149 10.66 -5.06 2.94
C HIS A 149 9.72 -5.95 3.76
N VAL A 150 9.34 -7.14 3.24
CA VAL A 150 8.39 -8.05 3.92
C VAL A 150 8.96 -8.63 5.22
N PRO A 151 10.17 -9.22 5.25
CA PRO A 151 10.74 -9.71 6.52
C PRO A 151 10.93 -8.63 7.58
N PRO A 152 11.45 -7.42 7.27
CA PRO A 152 11.50 -6.32 8.25
C PRO A 152 10.13 -5.88 8.75
N ALA A 153 9.09 -5.89 7.90
CA ALA A 153 7.72 -5.59 8.33
C ALA A 153 7.23 -6.59 9.38
N VAL A 154 7.46 -7.88 9.14
CA VAL A 154 7.15 -8.94 10.10
C VAL A 154 7.95 -8.78 11.39
N GLY A 155 9.25 -8.49 11.29
CA GLY A 155 10.10 -8.21 12.45
C GLY A 155 9.59 -7.05 13.29
N THR A 156 9.13 -5.97 12.65
CA THR A 156 8.53 -4.82 13.33
C THR A 156 7.24 -5.21 14.04
N ALA A 157 6.35 -5.97 13.39
CA ALA A 157 5.12 -6.47 14.00
C ALA A 157 5.42 -7.34 15.24
N LEU A 158 6.37 -8.25 15.14
CA LEU A 158 6.80 -9.09 16.26
C LEU A 158 7.41 -8.28 17.40
N ALA A 159 8.21 -7.25 17.09
CA ALA A 159 8.77 -6.36 18.10
C ALA A 159 7.66 -5.60 18.86
N MET A 160 6.62 -5.12 18.16
CA MET A 160 5.46 -4.48 18.80
C MET A 160 4.70 -5.46 19.69
N LYS A 161 4.47 -6.69 19.21
CA LYS A 161 3.84 -7.76 19.99
C LYS A 161 4.62 -8.09 21.27
N LEU A 162 5.93 -8.28 21.17
CA LEU A 162 6.81 -8.57 22.30
C LEU A 162 6.86 -7.43 23.31
N ALA A 163 6.78 -6.19 22.84
CA ALA A 163 6.73 -5.00 23.70
C ALA A 163 5.33 -4.73 24.29
N GLY A 164 4.34 -5.58 24.04
CA GLY A 164 2.97 -5.42 24.54
C GLY A 164 2.24 -4.19 23.94
N ARG A 165 2.65 -3.73 22.76
CA ARG A 165 2.06 -2.56 22.11
C ARG A 165 0.88 -2.95 21.23
N SER A 166 -0.10 -2.05 21.11
CA SER A 166 -1.31 -2.24 20.29
C SER A 166 -1.15 -1.85 18.81
N GLN A 167 0.08 -1.58 18.37
CA GLN A 167 0.39 -1.21 17.00
C GLN A 167 0.28 -2.41 16.07
N VAL A 168 -0.25 -2.16 14.87
CA VAL A 168 -0.30 -3.11 13.76
C VAL A 168 0.71 -2.66 12.70
N THR A 169 1.30 -3.61 12.00
CA THR A 169 2.12 -3.33 10.83
C THR A 169 1.30 -3.61 9.58
N VAL A 170 1.35 -2.71 8.61
CA VAL A 170 0.77 -2.92 7.28
C VAL A 170 1.91 -3.01 6.29
N CYS A 171 1.95 -4.08 5.50
CA CYS A 171 2.95 -4.30 4.46
C CYS A 171 2.25 -4.39 3.11
N SER A 172 2.51 -3.42 2.24
CA SER A 172 1.94 -3.35 0.90
C SER A 172 2.95 -3.81 -0.15
N PHE A 173 2.49 -4.53 -1.18
CA PHE A 173 3.33 -5.02 -2.27
C PHE A 173 2.49 -5.33 -3.52
N GLY A 174 3.15 -5.43 -4.67
CA GLY A 174 2.51 -5.90 -5.91
C GLY A 174 2.53 -7.43 -6.02
N ASP A 175 1.70 -7.97 -6.91
CA ASP A 175 1.63 -9.41 -7.19
C ASP A 175 2.99 -10.03 -7.54
N GLY A 176 3.86 -9.30 -8.24
CA GLY A 176 5.22 -9.77 -8.55
C GLY A 176 6.08 -10.09 -7.33
N ALA A 177 5.80 -9.48 -6.18
CA ALA A 177 6.54 -9.77 -4.95
C ALA A 177 6.30 -11.20 -4.44
N THR A 178 5.16 -11.81 -4.78
CA THR A 178 4.83 -13.18 -4.35
C THR A 178 5.67 -14.26 -5.01
N SER A 179 6.45 -13.90 -6.03
CA SER A 179 7.44 -14.80 -6.66
C SER A 179 8.78 -14.82 -5.94
N GLU A 180 8.99 -13.91 -4.96
CA GLU A 180 10.26 -13.75 -4.28
C GLU A 180 10.33 -14.58 -2.98
N GLY A 181 11.52 -15.15 -2.69
CA GLY A 181 11.74 -15.95 -1.49
C GLY A 181 11.47 -15.20 -0.20
N ASP A 182 11.79 -13.91 -0.14
CA ASP A 182 11.57 -13.04 1.02
C ASP A 182 10.08 -12.90 1.36
N TRP A 183 9.19 -12.89 0.34
CA TRP A 183 7.76 -12.89 0.56
C TRP A 183 7.31 -14.18 1.27
N HIS A 184 7.68 -15.34 0.74
CA HIS A 184 7.31 -16.64 1.31
C HIS A 184 7.86 -16.81 2.74
N ALA A 185 9.13 -16.45 2.96
CA ALA A 185 9.75 -16.52 4.27
C ALA A 185 9.06 -15.59 5.27
N GLY A 186 8.77 -14.36 4.86
CA GLY A 186 8.12 -13.37 5.72
C GLY A 186 6.69 -13.75 6.08
N VAL A 187 5.86 -14.12 5.10
CA VAL A 187 4.46 -14.52 5.35
C VAL A 187 4.39 -15.77 6.22
N ASN A 188 5.23 -16.78 5.95
CA ASN A 188 5.31 -17.97 6.77
C ASN A 188 5.71 -17.65 8.23
N LEU A 189 6.72 -16.79 8.42
CA LEU A 189 7.14 -16.35 9.75
C LEU A 189 6.01 -15.61 10.48
N ALA A 190 5.30 -14.74 9.78
CA ALA A 190 4.19 -13.98 10.34
C ALA A 190 3.07 -14.91 10.85
N GLY A 191 2.69 -15.91 10.04
CA GLY A 191 1.69 -16.92 10.42
C GLY A 191 2.15 -17.78 11.58
N ALA A 192 3.37 -18.33 11.50
CA ALA A 192 3.92 -19.21 12.53
C ALA A 192 4.05 -18.52 13.91
N GLN A 193 4.32 -17.21 13.93
CA GLN A 193 4.51 -16.43 15.16
C GLN A 193 3.26 -15.63 15.55
N GLY A 194 2.19 -15.64 14.75
CA GLY A 194 0.99 -14.83 14.98
C GLY A 194 1.35 -13.34 15.09
N ALA A 195 2.09 -12.82 14.11
CA ALA A 195 2.50 -11.41 14.08
C ALA A 195 1.29 -10.50 13.79
N PRO A 196 1.13 -9.35 14.48
CA PRO A 196 0.06 -8.38 14.20
C PRO A 196 0.38 -7.58 12.93
N ILE A 197 0.26 -8.22 11.78
CA ILE A 197 0.56 -7.64 10.47
C ILE A 197 -0.59 -7.88 9.48
N VAL A 198 -0.83 -6.91 8.62
CA VAL A 198 -1.73 -7.01 7.47
C VAL A 198 -0.89 -6.93 6.20
N PHE A 199 -1.03 -7.91 5.34
CA PHE A 199 -0.42 -7.95 4.02
C PHE A 199 -1.43 -7.45 2.98
N ALA A 200 -1.09 -6.40 2.25
CA ALA A 200 -1.93 -5.79 1.24
C ALA A 200 -1.31 -5.98 -0.16
N CYS A 201 -1.76 -7.01 -0.87
CA CYS A 201 -1.33 -7.27 -2.24
C CYS A 201 -2.13 -6.42 -3.22
N GLN A 202 -1.47 -5.56 -3.97
CA GLN A 202 -2.06 -4.80 -5.07
C GLN A 202 -1.81 -5.55 -6.38
N ASN A 203 -2.74 -6.44 -6.71
CA ASN A 203 -2.62 -7.32 -7.88
C ASN A 203 -3.09 -6.60 -9.15
N ASN A 204 -2.14 -6.25 -10.01
CA ASN A 204 -2.43 -5.71 -11.34
C ASN A 204 -2.29 -6.75 -12.46
N GLY A 205 -2.04 -8.01 -12.11
CA GLY A 205 -1.92 -9.14 -13.02
C GLY A 205 -0.57 -9.29 -13.72
N TYR A 206 0.39 -8.39 -13.46
CA TYR A 206 1.67 -8.40 -14.15
C TYR A 206 2.86 -8.02 -13.25
N ALA A 207 3.93 -8.80 -13.30
CA ALA A 207 5.24 -8.38 -12.82
C ALA A 207 6.07 -7.91 -14.04
N ILE A 208 6.16 -6.60 -14.26
CA ILE A 208 6.72 -5.96 -15.46
C ILE A 208 5.98 -6.45 -16.70
N SER A 209 6.45 -7.52 -17.36
CA SER A 209 5.88 -8.13 -18.56
C SER A 209 5.44 -9.59 -18.34
N VAL A 210 5.56 -10.12 -17.13
CA VAL A 210 5.21 -11.51 -16.80
C VAL A 210 3.80 -11.56 -16.23
N ASP A 211 2.91 -12.27 -16.90
CA ASP A 211 1.53 -12.51 -16.46
C ASP A 211 1.50 -13.30 -15.14
N LEU A 212 0.54 -12.97 -14.26
CA LEU A 212 0.37 -13.63 -12.96
C LEU A 212 0.28 -15.16 -13.06
N LYS A 213 -0.38 -15.69 -14.09
CA LYS A 213 -0.47 -17.14 -14.34
C LYS A 213 0.86 -17.85 -14.52
N LYS A 214 1.93 -17.11 -14.82
CA LYS A 214 3.30 -17.63 -14.91
C LYS A 214 4.10 -17.45 -13.63
N GLN A 215 3.54 -16.75 -12.64
CA GLN A 215 4.20 -16.41 -11.38
C GLN A 215 3.72 -17.28 -10.22
N THR A 216 2.47 -17.72 -10.24
CA THR A 216 1.89 -18.54 -9.17
C THR A 216 1.16 -19.75 -9.74
N GLY A 217 1.25 -20.88 -9.02
CA GLY A 217 0.48 -22.08 -9.30
C GLY A 217 -0.85 -22.15 -8.57
N SER A 218 -1.17 -21.16 -7.76
CA SER A 218 -2.45 -21.02 -7.06
C SER A 218 -3.38 -20.09 -7.84
N ASP A 219 -4.69 -20.34 -7.78
CA ASP A 219 -5.71 -19.47 -8.39
C ASP A 219 -5.83 -18.13 -7.67
N THR A 220 -5.43 -18.06 -6.41
CA THR A 220 -5.41 -16.82 -5.61
C THR A 220 -4.09 -16.66 -4.87
N ILE A 221 -3.73 -15.40 -4.56
CA ILE A 221 -2.54 -15.08 -3.74
C ILE A 221 -2.84 -15.24 -2.25
N ALA A 222 -4.10 -15.23 -1.85
CA ALA A 222 -4.54 -15.17 -0.46
C ALA A 222 -4.80 -16.56 0.16
N VAL A 223 -4.31 -17.63 -0.41
CA VAL A 223 -4.42 -19.02 0.10
C VAL A 223 -3.11 -19.53 0.65
#